data_3cb251d52db06a3adc83ef6a96824206
#
_entry.id   3cb251d52db06a3adc83ef6a96824206
#
_cell.length_a   1.000
_cell.length_b   1.000
_cell.length_c   1.000
_cell.angle_alpha   90.00
_cell.angle_beta   90.00
_cell.angle_gamma   90.00
#
_symmetry.space_group_name_H-M   'P 1'
#
loop_
_entity.id
_entity.type
_entity.pdbx_description
1 polymer ?
#
loop_
_entity_poly.entity_id
_entity_poly.type
_entity_poly.pdbx_seq_one_letter_code
_entity_poly.pdbx_strand_id
1 'polypeptide(L)'
;ACNFAVVPKDNNSGFGVITFQAYKPGDLLAIVTGEMVSDIRQHTLQVSKRRHMYDPYFTGYLLHSCEPNVSLNMKKMTLTALKEIKKGEFLFMDYAETEDILYRQFGCCCTSESCRGWITGRKEMPQQMILEQHDHHRTH
;
A
#
# COMPACT_ATOMS: atom_id res chain seq x y z
N ALA A 1 1.81 -11.54 17.24
CA ALA A 1 1.44 -10.31 16.73
C ALA A 1 1.95 -9.09 17.50
N CYS A 2 2.93 -9.27 18.37
CA CYS A 2 3.48 -8.17 19.16
C CYS A 2 4.65 -7.43 18.48
N ASN A 3 4.95 -7.76 17.22
CA ASN A 3 6.07 -7.17 16.51
C ASN A 3 5.70 -5.89 15.75
N PHE A 4 4.41 -5.60 15.61
CA PHE A 4 3.92 -4.47 14.82
C PHE A 4 2.83 -3.73 15.55
N ALA A 5 2.67 -2.44 15.23
CA ALA A 5 1.57 -1.65 15.75
C ALA A 5 1.05 -0.70 14.68
N VAL A 6 -0.26 -0.51 14.64
CA VAL A 6 -0.92 0.53 13.84
C VAL A 6 -0.93 1.80 14.68
N VAL A 7 -0.26 2.84 14.19
CA VAL A 7 -0.10 4.10 14.91
C VAL A 7 -0.39 5.28 13.99
N PRO A 8 -0.76 6.45 14.54
CA PRO A 8 -0.89 7.65 13.72
C PRO A 8 0.47 7.99 13.10
N LYS A 9 0.47 8.28 11.80
CA LYS A 9 1.71 8.66 11.11
C LYS A 9 2.06 10.12 11.39
N ASP A 10 1.10 11.01 11.15
CA ASP A 10 1.23 12.45 11.37
C ASP A 10 -0.12 12.97 11.84
N ASN A 11 -0.18 14.25 12.22
CA ASN A 11 -1.43 14.84 12.73
C ASN A 11 -2.59 14.76 11.74
N ASN A 12 -2.32 14.68 10.42
CA ASN A 12 -3.35 14.71 9.38
C ASN A 12 -3.23 13.61 8.32
N SER A 13 -2.30 12.68 8.46
CA SER A 13 -1.97 11.70 7.40
C SER A 13 -2.54 10.30 7.63
N GLY A 14 -3.40 10.13 8.65
CA GLY A 14 -3.97 8.84 8.98
C GLY A 14 -3.01 7.94 9.74
N PHE A 15 -3.15 6.63 9.55
CA PHE A 15 -2.41 5.63 10.31
C PHE A 15 -1.44 4.87 9.42
N GLY A 16 -0.40 4.34 10.03
CA GLY A 16 0.56 3.46 9.38
C GLY A 16 0.97 2.34 10.34
N VAL A 17 1.83 1.46 9.86
CA VAL A 17 2.34 0.34 10.65
C VAL A 17 3.82 0.57 10.96
N ILE A 18 4.19 0.47 12.24
CA ILE A 18 5.59 0.47 12.66
C ILE A 18 5.98 -0.93 13.12
N THR A 19 7.28 -1.21 13.04
CA THR A 19 7.84 -2.46 13.55
C THR A 19 8.56 -2.23 14.87
N PHE A 20 8.42 -3.19 15.79
CA PHE A 20 9.18 -3.21 17.05
C PHE A 20 10.45 -4.04 16.94
N GLN A 21 10.75 -4.59 15.79
CA GLN A 21 11.89 -5.47 15.56
C GLN A 21 12.62 -5.03 14.29
N ALA A 22 13.93 -5.21 14.26
CA ALA A 22 14.73 -4.97 13.06
C ALA A 22 14.69 -6.18 12.12
N TYR A 23 14.80 -5.93 10.82
CA TYR A 23 14.82 -6.96 9.77
C TYR A 23 15.91 -6.65 8.76
N LYS A 24 16.41 -7.71 8.13
CA LYS A 24 17.38 -7.64 7.03
C LYS A 24 16.68 -7.92 5.71
N PRO A 25 17.25 -7.50 4.56
CA PRO A 25 16.67 -7.84 3.26
C PRO A 25 16.43 -9.35 3.13
N GLY A 26 15.23 -9.71 2.69
CA GLY A 26 14.81 -11.09 2.51
C GLY A 26 14.16 -11.74 3.73
N ASP A 27 14.20 -11.09 4.89
CA ASP A 27 13.57 -11.64 6.09
C ASP A 27 12.04 -11.68 5.94
N LEU A 28 11.43 -12.75 6.44
CA LEU A 28 9.99 -12.88 6.55
C LEU A 28 9.52 -12.10 7.77
N LEU A 29 8.67 -11.09 7.55
CA LEU A 29 8.07 -10.32 8.64
C LEU A 29 6.85 -11.02 9.21
N ALA A 30 5.97 -11.51 8.33
CA ALA A 30 4.71 -12.08 8.75
C ALA A 30 4.09 -12.95 7.67
N ILE A 31 3.26 -13.90 8.09
CA ILE A 31 2.28 -14.55 7.25
C ILE A 31 0.98 -13.75 7.45
N VAL A 32 0.39 -13.26 6.37
CA VAL A 32 -0.74 -12.35 6.45
C VAL A 32 -2.06 -13.10 6.39
N THR A 33 -3.05 -12.59 7.12
CA THR A 33 -4.39 -13.17 7.17
C THR A 33 -5.43 -12.07 7.15
N GLY A 34 -6.61 -12.38 6.67
CA GLY A 34 -7.74 -11.46 6.64
C GLY A 34 -8.99 -12.12 6.10
N GLU A 35 -10.09 -11.38 6.12
CA GLU A 35 -11.36 -11.83 5.57
C GLU A 35 -11.36 -11.71 4.05
N MET A 36 -11.76 -12.77 3.35
CA MET A 36 -11.91 -12.73 1.90
C MET A 36 -13.22 -12.08 1.51
N VAL A 37 -13.14 -11.07 0.65
CA VAL A 37 -14.29 -10.31 0.15
C VAL A 37 -14.21 -10.20 -1.37
N SER A 38 -15.33 -9.89 -2.00
CA SER A 38 -15.40 -9.79 -3.47
C SER A 38 -15.30 -8.35 -3.97
N ASP A 39 -15.33 -7.37 -3.08
CA ASP A 39 -15.30 -5.95 -3.43
C ASP A 39 -14.03 -5.27 -2.91
N ILE A 40 -13.71 -4.15 -3.52
CA ILE A 40 -12.60 -3.30 -3.08
C ILE A 40 -13.12 -2.37 -2.00
N ARG A 41 -12.49 -2.42 -0.83
CA ARG A 41 -12.81 -1.54 0.30
C ARG A 41 -11.53 -0.86 0.77
N GLN A 42 -11.69 0.12 1.63
CA GLN A 42 -10.54 0.62 2.39
C GLN A 42 -9.96 -0.55 3.21
N HIS A 43 -8.64 -0.67 3.23
CA HIS A 43 -7.90 -1.74 3.93
C HIS A 43 -8.04 -3.14 3.31
N THR A 44 -8.41 -3.23 2.02
CA THR A 44 -8.36 -4.49 1.28
C THR A 44 -7.07 -4.59 0.46
N LEU A 45 -6.62 -5.82 0.27
CA LEU A 45 -5.47 -6.17 -0.56
C LEU A 45 -5.89 -7.22 -1.56
N GLN A 46 -5.57 -7.01 -2.83
CA GLN A 46 -6.01 -7.92 -3.88
C GLN A 46 -5.25 -9.24 -3.84
N VAL A 47 -6.00 -10.33 -3.80
CA VAL A 47 -5.46 -11.71 -3.80
C VAL A 47 -5.48 -12.28 -5.21
N SER A 48 -6.57 -12.05 -5.93
CA SER A 48 -6.74 -12.48 -7.32
C SER A 48 -7.69 -11.50 -8.02
N LYS A 49 -7.99 -11.76 -9.29
CA LYS A 49 -8.79 -10.84 -10.11
C LYS A 49 -10.10 -10.41 -9.45
N ARG A 50 -10.76 -11.30 -8.69
CA ARG A 50 -12.07 -11.04 -8.08
C ARG A 50 -12.10 -11.26 -6.57
N ARG A 51 -10.93 -11.47 -5.94
CA ARG A 51 -10.86 -11.73 -4.52
C ARG A 51 -9.92 -10.75 -3.86
N HIS A 52 -10.39 -10.18 -2.76
CA HIS A 52 -9.65 -9.23 -1.97
C HIS A 52 -9.62 -9.71 -0.51
N MET A 53 -8.54 -9.40 0.19
CA MET A 53 -8.42 -9.71 1.62
C MET A 53 -8.65 -8.42 2.42
N TYR A 54 -9.65 -8.44 3.28
CA TYR A 54 -9.93 -7.33 4.17
C TYR A 54 -9.17 -7.53 5.48
N ASP A 55 -8.27 -6.62 5.79
CA ASP A 55 -7.48 -6.64 7.03
C ASP A 55 -7.42 -5.22 7.61
N PRO A 56 -8.37 -4.85 8.50
CA PRO A 56 -8.37 -3.55 9.13
C PRO A 56 -7.45 -3.47 10.36
N TYR A 57 -6.63 -4.49 10.61
CA TYR A 57 -5.82 -4.57 11.83
C TYR A 57 -4.32 -4.45 11.59
N PHE A 58 -3.84 -4.79 10.41
CA PHE A 58 -2.41 -4.81 10.12
C PHE A 58 -2.11 -4.43 8.67
N THR A 59 -2.20 -5.38 7.74
CA THR A 59 -1.72 -5.15 6.36
C THR A 59 -2.52 -4.10 5.60
N GLY A 60 -3.79 -3.93 5.96
CA GLY A 60 -4.63 -2.87 5.39
C GLY A 60 -4.19 -1.45 5.76
N TYR A 61 -3.28 -1.30 6.71
CA TYR A 61 -2.70 -0.01 7.10
C TYR A 61 -1.27 0.19 6.62
N LEU A 62 -0.71 -0.73 5.83
CA LEU A 62 0.60 -0.52 5.23
C LEU A 62 0.58 0.73 4.35
N LEU A 63 1.60 1.56 4.51
CA LEU A 63 1.71 2.80 3.76
C LEU A 63 2.25 2.53 2.36
N HIS A 64 2.05 3.48 1.46
CA HIS A 64 2.61 3.40 0.11
C HIS A 64 3.92 4.18 0.01
N SER A 65 4.89 3.62 -0.71
CA SER A 65 6.05 4.33 -1.23
C SER A 65 6.42 3.78 -2.59
N CYS A 66 6.92 4.64 -3.47
CA CYS A 66 7.49 4.23 -4.75
C CYS A 66 8.87 3.57 -4.57
N GLU A 67 9.46 3.68 -3.38
CA GLU A 67 10.64 2.92 -2.93
C GLU A 67 10.30 2.17 -1.65
N PRO A 68 9.56 1.05 -1.75
CA PRO A 68 9.07 0.34 -0.57
C PRO A 68 10.20 -0.36 0.20
N ASN A 69 9.97 -0.59 1.49
CA ASN A 69 10.87 -1.40 2.31
C ASN A 69 10.34 -2.81 2.56
N VAL A 70 9.09 -3.09 2.19
CA VAL A 70 8.51 -4.43 2.28
C VAL A 70 7.83 -4.81 0.97
N SER A 71 7.74 -6.12 0.73
CA SER A 71 7.02 -6.71 -0.40
C SER A 71 5.93 -7.64 0.13
N LEU A 72 4.74 -7.50 -0.43
CA LEU A 72 3.58 -8.30 -0.05
C LEU A 72 3.22 -9.25 -1.19
N ASN A 73 3.41 -10.54 -0.96
CA ASN A 73 3.07 -11.59 -1.92
C ASN A 73 1.74 -12.22 -1.52
N MET A 74 0.67 -11.87 -2.23
CA MET A 74 -0.67 -12.33 -1.90
C MET A 74 -0.95 -13.76 -2.34
N LYS A 75 -0.12 -14.35 -3.22
CA LYS A 75 -0.22 -15.78 -3.55
C LYS A 75 0.28 -16.63 -2.40
N LYS A 76 1.38 -16.23 -1.78
CA LYS A 76 1.99 -16.94 -0.64
C LYS A 76 1.47 -16.40 0.70
N MET A 77 0.76 -15.29 0.69
CA MET A 77 0.29 -14.60 1.89
C MET A 77 1.45 -14.25 2.83
N THR A 78 2.52 -13.68 2.27
CA THR A 78 3.74 -13.37 3.03
C THR A 78 4.12 -11.90 2.87
N LEU A 79 4.66 -11.34 3.95
CA LEU A 79 5.25 -10.00 3.99
C LEU A 79 6.74 -10.15 4.26
N THR A 80 7.58 -9.66 3.35
CA THR A 80 9.04 -9.80 3.43
C THR A 80 9.73 -8.45 3.33
N ALA A 81 10.92 -8.34 3.92
CA ALA A 81 11.73 -7.13 3.85
C ALA A 81 12.45 -7.04 2.51
N LEU A 82 12.39 -5.87 1.88
CA LEU A 82 13.14 -5.57 0.64
C LEU A 82 14.50 -4.94 0.93
N LYS A 83 14.64 -4.32 2.09
CA LYS A 83 15.87 -3.67 2.53
C LYS A 83 15.96 -3.77 4.04
N GLU A 84 17.06 -3.28 4.60
CA GLU A 84 17.20 -3.21 6.05
C GLU A 84 16.12 -2.31 6.64
N ILE A 85 15.43 -2.82 7.66
CA ILE A 85 14.39 -2.10 8.39
C ILE A 85 14.82 -2.03 9.85
N LYS A 86 14.80 -0.83 10.39
CA LYS A 86 15.19 -0.59 11.79
C LYS A 86 13.97 -0.60 12.69
N LYS A 87 14.19 -0.94 13.94
CA LYS A 87 13.17 -0.86 14.98
C LYS A 87 12.56 0.54 15.01
N GLY A 88 11.25 0.64 15.01
CA GLY A 88 10.50 1.89 15.03
C GLY A 88 10.20 2.50 13.66
N GLU A 89 10.72 1.94 12.59
CA GLU A 89 10.42 2.44 11.25
C GLU A 89 9.01 2.06 10.81
N PHE A 90 8.41 2.94 9.98
CA PHE A 90 7.19 2.62 9.28
C PHE A 90 7.44 1.64 8.14
N LEU A 91 6.45 0.80 7.86
CA LEU A 91 6.48 -0.15 6.75
C LEU A 91 5.77 0.45 5.54
N PHE A 92 6.44 0.42 4.40
CA PHE A 92 5.94 0.94 3.12
C PHE A 92 5.96 -0.16 2.08
N MET A 93 4.83 -0.33 1.39
CA MET A 93 4.74 -1.21 0.23
C MET A 93 4.42 -0.39 -1.02
N ASP A 94 4.60 -0.95 -2.19
CA ASP A 94 4.09 -0.36 -3.42
C ASP A 94 2.68 -0.92 -3.65
N TYR A 95 1.67 -0.07 -3.61
CA TYR A 95 0.29 -0.50 -3.76
C TYR A 95 0.03 -1.14 -5.12
N ALA A 96 0.75 -0.74 -6.17
CA ALA A 96 0.62 -1.36 -7.48
C ALA A 96 1.17 -2.79 -7.52
N GLU A 97 1.91 -3.23 -6.51
CA GLU A 97 2.37 -4.62 -6.41
C GLU A 97 1.21 -5.60 -6.25
N THR A 98 0.17 -5.21 -5.53
CA THR A 98 -0.97 -6.07 -5.24
C THR A 98 -2.26 -5.66 -5.96
N GLU A 99 -2.46 -4.37 -6.21
CA GLU A 99 -3.74 -3.82 -6.64
C GLU A 99 -3.82 -3.54 -8.13
N ASP A 100 -4.79 -4.14 -8.81
CA ASP A 100 -5.16 -3.76 -10.18
C ASP A 100 -5.91 -2.43 -10.19
N ILE A 101 -6.82 -2.26 -9.22
CA ILE A 101 -7.65 -1.06 -9.02
C ILE A 101 -7.55 -0.67 -7.56
N LEU A 102 -7.15 0.58 -7.30
CA LEU A 102 -7.10 1.10 -5.93
C LEU A 102 -8.49 1.49 -5.43
N TYR A 103 -8.73 1.32 -4.15
CA TYR A 103 -9.92 1.87 -3.49
C TYR A 103 -10.01 3.38 -3.74
N ARG A 104 -8.88 4.08 -3.69
CA ARG A 104 -8.78 5.53 -3.99
C ARG A 104 -7.40 5.83 -4.55
N GLN A 105 -7.36 6.44 -5.72
CA GLN A 105 -6.12 6.99 -6.26
C GLN A 105 -5.70 8.22 -5.45
N PHE A 106 -4.40 8.52 -5.42
CA PHE A 106 -3.91 9.63 -4.59
C PHE A 106 -2.58 10.17 -5.11
N GLY A 107 -2.28 11.40 -4.69
CA GLY A 107 -0.96 12.00 -4.90
C GLY A 107 0.05 11.44 -3.91
N CYS A 108 1.22 11.05 -4.39
CA CYS A 108 2.30 10.52 -3.56
C CYS A 108 3.29 11.61 -3.19
N CYS A 109 3.68 11.64 -1.92
CA CYS A 109 4.70 12.53 -1.39
C CYS A 109 5.81 11.71 -0.70
N CYS A 110 6.21 10.57 -1.29
CA CYS A 110 7.20 9.69 -0.68
C CYS A 110 8.61 10.25 -0.72
N THR A 111 8.85 11.34 -1.44
CA THR A 111 10.13 12.04 -1.58
C THR A 111 11.25 11.22 -2.22
N SER A 112 10.96 10.04 -2.74
CA SER A 112 11.98 9.25 -3.45
C SER A 112 12.22 9.82 -4.84
N GLU A 113 13.41 9.54 -5.39
CA GLU A 113 13.73 9.92 -6.76
C GLU A 113 12.84 9.20 -7.78
N SER A 114 12.33 8.03 -7.42
CA SER A 114 11.45 7.22 -8.26
C SER A 114 9.97 7.56 -8.07
N CYS A 115 9.64 8.62 -7.34
CA CYS A 115 8.25 8.95 -7.01
C CYS A 115 7.44 9.20 -8.28
N ARG A 116 6.33 8.46 -8.43
CA ARG A 116 5.46 8.55 -9.60
C ARG A 116 4.48 9.72 -9.56
N GLY A 117 4.40 10.40 -8.43
CA GLY A 117 3.53 11.57 -8.23
C GLY A 117 2.08 11.20 -8.00
N TRP A 118 1.44 10.54 -8.95
CA TRP A 118 0.05 10.08 -8.84
C TRP A 118 0.00 8.56 -8.85
N ILE A 119 -0.66 7.98 -7.86
CA ILE A 119 -0.65 6.53 -7.65
C ILE A 119 -1.98 5.94 -8.08
N THR A 120 -1.88 4.91 -8.93
CA THR A 120 -3.01 4.13 -9.44
C THR A 120 -2.73 2.64 -9.22
N GLY A 121 -3.76 1.81 -9.37
CA GLY A 121 -3.57 0.38 -9.54
C GLY A 121 -2.94 0.07 -10.91
N ARG A 122 -2.50 -1.17 -11.09
CA ARG A 122 -1.80 -1.59 -12.31
C ARG A 122 -2.63 -1.47 -13.58
N LYS A 123 -3.95 -1.57 -13.45
CA LYS A 123 -4.89 -1.59 -14.59
C LYS A 123 -5.79 -0.38 -14.63
N GLU A 124 -5.40 0.70 -13.98
CA GLU A 124 -6.19 1.93 -13.93
C GLU A 124 -5.58 3.04 -14.77
N MET A 125 -6.45 3.90 -15.31
CA MET A 125 -6.06 5.18 -15.86
C MET A 125 -6.03 6.21 -14.72
N PRO A 126 -5.04 7.13 -14.67
CA PRO A 126 -5.02 8.17 -13.64
C PRO A 126 -6.24 9.06 -13.72
N GLN A 127 -6.96 9.20 -12.62
CA GLN A 127 -8.13 10.09 -12.53
C GLN A 127 -7.75 11.55 -12.78
N GLN A 128 -6.55 11.95 -12.40
CA GLN A 128 -6.04 13.28 -12.65
C GLN A 128 -6.05 13.61 -14.15
N MET A 129 -5.64 12.65 -15.00
CA MET A 129 -5.65 12.83 -16.45
C MET A 129 -7.08 12.90 -17.00
N ILE A 130 -8.00 12.12 -16.44
CA ILE A 130 -9.41 12.15 -16.83
C ILE A 130 -10.01 13.52 -16.53
N LEU A 131 -9.73 14.09 -15.34
CA LEU A 131 -10.22 15.41 -14.96
C LEU A 131 -9.63 16.50 -15.84
N GLU A 132 -8.35 16.45 -16.17
CA GLU A 132 -7.71 17.40 -17.09
C GLU A 132 -8.32 17.35 -18.47
N GLN A 133 -8.62 16.19 -19.00
CA GLN A 133 -9.30 16.03 -20.28
C GLN A 133 -10.72 16.63 -20.24
N HIS A 134 -11.44 16.43 -19.14
CA HIS A 134 -12.77 17.02 -18.95
C HIS A 134 -12.72 18.54 -18.90
N ASP A 135 -11.80 19.11 -18.14
CA ASP A 135 -11.63 20.55 -18.06
C ASP A 135 -11.24 21.15 -19.41
N HIS A 136 -10.40 20.45 -20.15
CA HIS A 136 -10.00 20.89 -21.49
C HIS A 136 -11.18 20.95 -22.45
N HIS A 137 -12.10 20.00 -22.36
CA HIS A 137 -13.33 20.00 -23.15
C HIS A 137 -14.31 21.11 -22.74
N ARG A 138 -14.32 21.53 -21.49
CA ARG A 138 -15.20 22.59 -20.99
C ARG A 138 -14.77 23.99 -21.40
N THR A 139 -13.50 24.18 -21.67
CA THR A 139 -12.97 25.50 -22.05
C THR A 139 -13.09 25.79 -23.55
N HIS A 140 -13.61 24.85 -24.28
CA HIS A 140 -13.89 24.95 -25.70
C HIS A 140 -15.38 24.84 -25.98
#